data_1a397612fbaafdc48b41e039a1c5dbfc
#
_entry.id   1a397612fbaafdc48b41e039a1c5dbfc
#
_cell.length_a   1.000
_cell.length_b   1.000
_cell.length_c   1.000
_cell.angle_alpha   90.00
_cell.angle_beta   90.00
_cell.angle_gamma   90.00
#
_symmetry.space_group_name_H-M   'P 1'
#
loop_
_entity.id
_entity.type
_entity.pdbx_description
1 polymer ?
#
loop_
_entity_poly.entity_id
_entity_poly.type
_entity_poly.pdbx_seq_one_letter_code
_entity_poly.pdbx_strand_id
1 'polypeptide(L)'
;MKKTFIIALLALAALAGQAQEIRTIEPTLNDYLPLLKAQGYMVYSFDTKDFNGAQAEPVVMEYVKGEEPKDVLGFSFSMNFGEKLVIGFAPSGNDSTAIYTFNFSEGRGFNGRLSLRAIYAPEEPTKSRYSYESRPFELVPPFENGKFIPLVLYGSYWYEPETGVSRFCGESIIKPDLSSDIVKNIPHFYVLGIKIK
;
A
#
# COMPACT_ATOMS: atom_id res chain seq x y z
N MET A 1 28.45 40.63 49.61
CA MET A 1 27.05 40.47 49.11
C MET A 1 26.80 41.02 47.71
N LYS A 2 27.30 42.16 47.27
CA LYS A 2 27.07 42.73 45.93
C LYS A 2 27.67 41.89 44.78
N LYS A 3 28.83 41.23 44.94
CA LYS A 3 29.49 40.41 43.92
C LYS A 3 28.77 39.08 43.64
N THR A 4 28.16 38.45 44.64
CA THR A 4 27.39 37.22 44.53
C THR A 4 26.07 37.43 43.78
N PHE A 5 25.47 38.61 43.92
CA PHE A 5 24.23 38.94 43.22
C PHE A 5 24.43 39.16 41.71
N ILE A 6 25.58 39.74 41.32
CA ILE A 6 25.92 39.96 39.90
C ILE A 6 26.21 38.64 39.19
N ILE A 7 26.87 37.69 39.86
CA ILE A 7 27.16 36.36 39.27
C ILE A 7 25.85 35.56 39.10
N ALA A 8 24.93 35.64 40.05
CA ALA A 8 23.62 34.99 39.93
C ALA A 8 22.76 35.58 38.79
N LEU A 9 22.81 36.89 38.58
CA LEU A 9 22.10 37.57 37.50
C LEU A 9 22.67 37.22 36.12
N LEU A 10 24.00 37.09 36.00
CA LEU A 10 24.67 36.66 34.77
C LEU A 10 24.40 35.19 34.46
N ALA A 11 24.29 34.33 35.47
CA ALA A 11 23.93 32.92 35.29
C ALA A 11 22.46 32.74 34.82
N LEU A 12 21.53 33.58 35.34
CA LEU A 12 20.14 33.58 34.88
C LEU A 12 20.01 34.11 33.44
N ALA A 13 20.81 35.11 33.03
CA ALA A 13 20.81 35.62 31.66
C ALA A 13 21.38 34.60 30.65
N ALA A 14 22.30 33.73 31.07
CA ALA A 14 22.83 32.66 30.23
C ALA A 14 21.83 31.51 30.00
N LEU A 15 20.87 31.31 30.89
CA LEU A 15 19.80 30.32 30.74
C LEU A 15 18.64 30.80 29.86
N ALA A 16 18.50 32.11 29.66
CA ALA A 16 17.45 32.68 28.80
C ALA A 16 17.77 32.67 27.30
N GLY A 17 18.94 32.18 26.91
CA GLY A 17 19.48 32.34 25.54
C GLY A 17 19.41 31.12 24.62
N GLN A 18 18.70 30.04 24.97
CA GLN A 18 18.39 28.99 23.97
C GLN A 18 17.06 29.32 23.29
N ALA A 19 17.07 30.38 22.47
CA ALA A 19 16.00 30.60 21.53
C ALA A 19 15.95 29.40 20.59
N GLN A 20 14.92 28.58 20.68
CA GLN A 20 14.65 27.52 19.71
C GLN A 20 14.43 28.21 18.38
N GLU A 21 15.31 27.96 17.43
CA GLU A 21 15.24 28.53 16.09
C GLU A 21 14.68 27.51 15.12
N ILE A 22 13.62 27.90 14.41
CA ILE A 22 13.08 27.09 13.30
C ILE A 22 13.84 27.51 12.04
N ARG A 23 14.47 26.54 11.40
CA ARG A 23 15.21 26.74 10.15
C ARG A 23 14.60 25.95 9.03
N THR A 24 14.58 26.50 7.85
CA THR A 24 14.24 25.78 6.63
C THR A 24 15.38 24.82 6.27
N ILE A 25 15.04 23.57 6.01
CA ILE A 25 15.97 22.56 5.49
C ILE A 25 15.43 22.01 4.17
N GLU A 26 16.31 21.43 3.35
CA GLU A 26 15.87 20.79 2.12
C GLU A 26 15.07 19.52 2.43
N PRO A 27 13.87 19.33 1.77
CA PRO A 27 13.06 18.14 1.97
C PRO A 27 13.76 16.92 1.37
N THR A 28 13.61 15.79 2.05
CA THR A 28 14.06 14.47 1.60
C THR A 28 12.93 13.71 0.92
N LEU A 29 13.22 12.58 0.26
CA LEU A 29 12.18 11.72 -0.32
C LEU A 29 11.13 11.28 0.73
N ASN A 30 11.55 11.05 1.97
CA ASN A 30 10.65 10.65 3.04
C ASN A 30 9.60 11.72 3.38
N ASP A 31 9.91 12.98 3.16
CA ASP A 31 8.98 14.08 3.40
C ASP A 31 7.86 14.15 2.36
N TYR A 32 8.09 13.56 1.17
CA TYR A 32 7.08 13.45 0.11
C TYR A 32 6.17 12.23 0.27
N LEU A 33 6.57 11.18 1.01
CA LEU A 33 5.78 9.94 1.14
C LEU A 33 4.34 10.17 1.63
N PRO A 34 4.07 11.03 2.65
CA PRO A 34 2.71 11.32 3.08
C PRO A 34 1.85 11.96 1.98
N LEU A 35 2.46 12.82 1.15
CA LEU A 35 1.77 13.47 0.03
C LEU A 35 1.44 12.47 -1.07
N LEU A 36 2.38 11.59 -1.42
CA LEU A 36 2.15 10.51 -2.38
C LEU A 36 1.04 9.58 -1.90
N LYS A 37 1.07 9.20 -0.62
CA LYS A 37 0.02 8.38 -0.02
C LYS A 37 -1.35 9.07 -0.06
N ALA A 38 -1.41 10.37 0.24
CA ALA A 38 -2.64 11.15 0.16
C ALA A 38 -3.18 11.26 -1.28
N GLN A 39 -2.30 11.12 -2.29
CA GLN A 39 -2.67 11.05 -3.70
C GLN A 39 -3.05 9.63 -4.16
N GLY A 40 -3.10 8.64 -3.25
CA GLY A 40 -3.47 7.26 -3.57
C GLY A 40 -2.32 6.38 -4.08
N TYR A 41 -1.05 6.84 -3.96
CA TYR A 41 0.10 5.97 -4.23
C TYR A 41 0.33 5.02 -3.06
N MET A 42 0.43 3.73 -3.36
CA MET A 42 0.69 2.68 -2.37
C MET A 42 1.80 1.77 -2.89
N VAL A 43 2.75 1.42 -2.02
CA VAL A 43 3.91 0.62 -2.41
C VAL A 43 4.22 -0.40 -1.32
N TYR A 44 4.46 -1.63 -1.74
CA TYR A 44 4.88 -2.75 -0.91
C TYR A 44 6.20 -3.31 -1.43
N SER A 45 7.10 -3.61 -0.51
CA SER A 45 8.41 -4.17 -0.82
C SER A 45 8.61 -5.47 -0.06
N PHE A 46 9.04 -6.50 -0.79
CA PHE A 46 9.29 -7.83 -0.26
C PHE A 46 10.77 -8.15 -0.45
N ASP A 47 11.45 -8.64 0.59
CA ASP A 47 12.80 -9.18 0.48
C ASP A 47 12.72 -10.53 -0.24
N THR A 48 13.44 -10.65 -1.33
CA THR A 48 13.46 -11.85 -2.18
C THR A 48 14.88 -12.37 -2.40
N LYS A 49 15.83 -12.01 -1.52
CA LYS A 49 17.25 -12.41 -1.63
C LYS A 49 17.43 -13.92 -1.67
N ASP A 50 16.65 -14.65 -0.87
CA ASP A 50 16.71 -16.11 -0.82
C ASP A 50 16.23 -16.78 -2.12
N PHE A 51 15.49 -16.03 -2.97
CA PHE A 51 14.99 -16.47 -4.26
C PHE A 51 15.75 -15.85 -5.44
N ASN A 52 16.86 -15.12 -5.16
CA ASN A 52 17.61 -14.42 -6.20
C ASN A 52 18.07 -15.41 -7.30
N GLY A 53 17.70 -15.10 -8.54
CA GLY A 53 17.94 -15.96 -9.70
C GLY A 53 16.87 -17.02 -9.97
N ALA A 54 15.97 -17.32 -9.03
CA ALA A 54 14.78 -18.11 -9.32
C ALA A 54 13.80 -17.34 -10.19
N GLN A 55 12.89 -18.06 -10.85
CA GLN A 55 11.84 -17.46 -11.66
C GLN A 55 10.55 -17.33 -10.88
N ALA A 56 9.85 -16.23 -11.11
CA ALA A 56 8.50 -16.00 -10.63
C ALA A 56 7.56 -15.70 -11.79
N GLU A 57 6.35 -16.22 -11.69
CA GLU A 57 5.23 -15.86 -12.53
C GLU A 57 4.33 -14.89 -11.75
N PRO A 58 4.17 -13.63 -12.20
CA PRO A 58 3.22 -12.72 -11.58
C PRO A 58 1.79 -13.18 -11.86
N VAL A 59 0.92 -12.96 -10.88
CA VAL A 59 -0.50 -13.33 -10.95
C VAL A 59 -1.33 -12.16 -10.42
N VAL A 60 -2.40 -11.84 -11.11
CA VAL A 60 -3.39 -10.84 -10.68
C VAL A 60 -4.77 -11.48 -10.77
N MET A 61 -5.36 -11.77 -9.61
CA MET A 61 -6.71 -12.34 -9.52
C MET A 61 -7.73 -11.27 -9.17
N GLU A 62 -8.82 -11.19 -9.92
CA GLU A 62 -9.99 -10.37 -9.62
C GLU A 62 -11.02 -11.19 -8.86
N TYR A 63 -11.55 -10.63 -7.81
CA TYR A 63 -12.63 -11.17 -6.99
C TYR A 63 -13.80 -10.20 -6.96
N VAL A 64 -14.97 -10.69 -7.31
CA VAL A 64 -16.23 -9.96 -7.23
C VAL A 64 -17.19 -10.78 -6.38
N LYS A 65 -17.82 -10.16 -5.42
CA LYS A 65 -18.77 -10.85 -4.52
C LYS A 65 -19.88 -11.55 -5.31
N GLY A 66 -19.95 -12.88 -5.18
CA GLY A 66 -20.93 -13.70 -5.89
C GLY A 66 -20.48 -14.18 -7.28
N GLU A 67 -19.26 -13.86 -7.72
CA GLU A 67 -18.69 -14.34 -8.97
C GLU A 67 -17.47 -15.25 -8.70
N GLU A 68 -17.13 -16.11 -9.68
CA GLU A 68 -15.90 -16.90 -9.62
C GLU A 68 -14.68 -15.99 -9.86
N PRO A 69 -13.56 -16.25 -9.15
CA PRO A 69 -12.33 -15.49 -9.36
C PRO A 69 -11.78 -15.59 -10.78
N LYS A 70 -11.24 -14.50 -11.28
CA LYS A 70 -10.64 -14.42 -12.63
C LYS A 70 -9.17 -14.06 -12.59
N ASP A 71 -8.36 -14.71 -13.40
CA ASP A 71 -7.01 -14.23 -13.73
C ASP A 71 -7.12 -13.06 -14.72
N VAL A 72 -6.67 -11.88 -14.29
CA VAL A 72 -6.75 -10.64 -15.07
C VAL A 72 -5.64 -10.53 -16.09
N LEU A 73 -4.48 -11.18 -15.84
CA LEU A 73 -3.37 -11.13 -16.81
C LEU A 73 -3.70 -11.89 -18.09
N GLY A 74 -4.42 -13.01 -17.99
CA GLY A 74 -4.86 -13.80 -19.16
C GLY A 74 -3.72 -14.48 -19.94
N PHE A 75 -2.48 -14.32 -19.50
CA PHE A 75 -1.28 -14.95 -20.05
C PHE A 75 -0.22 -15.15 -18.96
N SER A 76 0.59 -16.18 -19.13
CA SER A 76 1.65 -16.53 -18.20
C SER A 76 3.01 -16.12 -18.77
N PHE A 77 3.84 -15.50 -17.95
CA PHE A 77 5.23 -15.21 -18.25
C PHE A 77 6.05 -15.28 -16.97
N SER A 78 7.35 -15.48 -17.09
CA SER A 78 8.23 -15.58 -15.94
C SER A 78 9.27 -14.48 -15.95
N MET A 79 9.59 -14.00 -14.75
CA MET A 79 10.65 -13.02 -14.50
C MET A 79 11.60 -13.56 -13.44
N ASN A 80 12.89 -13.27 -13.58
CA ASN A 80 13.86 -13.62 -12.56
C ASN A 80 13.73 -12.67 -11.36
N PHE A 81 13.75 -13.23 -10.16
CA PHE A 81 13.88 -12.43 -8.95
C PHE A 81 15.23 -11.72 -8.90
N GLY A 82 15.20 -10.48 -8.41
CA GLY A 82 16.34 -9.84 -7.78
C GLY A 82 16.28 -9.99 -6.27
N GLU A 83 16.99 -9.13 -5.56
CA GLU A 83 16.99 -9.12 -4.10
C GLU A 83 15.67 -8.58 -3.50
N LYS A 84 14.86 -7.92 -4.31
CA LYS A 84 13.66 -7.21 -3.87
C LYS A 84 12.56 -7.26 -4.93
N LEU A 85 11.37 -7.64 -4.51
CA LEU A 85 10.15 -7.48 -5.29
C LEU A 85 9.36 -6.26 -4.78
N VAL A 86 8.96 -5.38 -5.68
CA VAL A 86 8.11 -4.23 -5.35
C VAL A 86 6.79 -4.33 -6.09
N ILE A 87 5.69 -4.17 -5.35
CA ILE A 87 4.34 -4.04 -5.90
C ILE A 87 3.83 -2.65 -5.54
N GLY A 88 3.36 -1.92 -6.54
CA GLY A 88 2.85 -0.56 -6.34
C GLY A 88 1.50 -0.35 -7.00
N PHE A 89 0.76 0.63 -6.48
CA PHE A 89 -0.47 1.14 -7.06
C PHE A 89 -0.36 2.65 -7.21
N ALA A 90 -0.91 3.16 -8.29
CA ALA A 90 -1.00 4.58 -8.57
C ALA A 90 -2.39 4.92 -9.13
N PRO A 91 -2.91 6.12 -8.86
CA PRO A 91 -4.10 6.61 -9.55
C PRO A 91 -3.82 6.70 -11.04
N SER A 92 -4.82 6.38 -11.84
CA SER A 92 -4.78 6.68 -13.27
C SER A 92 -5.43 8.05 -13.51
N GLY A 93 -5.32 8.59 -14.71
CA GLY A 93 -6.02 9.83 -15.08
C GLY A 93 -7.56 9.68 -15.14
N ASN A 94 -8.10 8.54 -14.70
CA ASN A 94 -9.51 8.20 -14.70
C ASN A 94 -9.85 7.49 -13.38
N ASP A 95 -10.91 7.93 -12.71
CA ASP A 95 -11.35 7.40 -11.41
C ASP A 95 -11.75 5.92 -11.44
N SER A 96 -12.17 5.40 -12.58
CA SER A 96 -12.60 4.00 -12.73
C SER A 96 -11.45 3.02 -13.01
N THR A 97 -10.21 3.48 -12.97
CA THR A 97 -9.04 2.63 -13.19
C THR A 97 -7.91 2.97 -12.24
N ALA A 98 -7.10 1.97 -11.88
CA ALA A 98 -5.85 2.15 -11.16
C ALA A 98 -4.69 1.54 -11.96
N ILE A 99 -3.50 2.08 -11.79
CA ILE A 99 -2.28 1.48 -12.33
C ILE A 99 -1.70 0.58 -11.25
N TYR A 100 -1.29 -0.63 -11.61
CA TYR A 100 -0.45 -1.46 -10.76
C TYR A 100 0.90 -1.68 -11.42
N THR A 101 1.91 -1.97 -10.61
CA THR A 101 3.26 -2.31 -11.07
C THR A 101 3.81 -3.49 -10.29
N PHE A 102 4.55 -4.36 -10.99
CA PHE A 102 5.48 -5.30 -10.40
C PHE A 102 6.89 -4.92 -10.84
N ASN A 103 7.82 -4.86 -9.89
CA ASN A 103 9.23 -4.65 -10.17
C ASN A 103 10.02 -5.75 -9.46
N PHE A 104 10.65 -6.65 -10.22
CA PHE A 104 11.38 -7.83 -9.74
C PHE A 104 12.87 -7.56 -9.51
N SER A 105 13.41 -6.49 -10.11
CA SER A 105 14.77 -6.01 -9.93
C SER A 105 14.90 -4.64 -10.59
N GLU A 106 16.03 -3.94 -10.37
CA GLU A 106 16.28 -2.64 -11.00
C GLU A 106 16.06 -2.69 -12.52
N GLY A 107 15.11 -1.89 -13.02
CA GLY A 107 14.76 -1.79 -14.42
C GLY A 107 14.02 -2.99 -15.03
N ARG A 108 13.65 -3.99 -14.24
CA ARG A 108 12.91 -5.18 -14.70
C ARG A 108 11.55 -5.26 -14.03
N GLY A 109 10.58 -4.70 -14.63
CA GLY A 109 9.20 -4.71 -14.14
C GLY A 109 8.22 -4.48 -15.28
N PHE A 110 6.97 -4.55 -14.93
CA PHE A 110 5.87 -4.20 -15.83
C PHE A 110 4.77 -3.49 -15.04
N ASN A 111 3.90 -2.83 -15.75
CA ASN A 111 2.70 -2.24 -15.19
C ASN A 111 1.48 -2.65 -16.01
N GLY A 112 0.33 -2.53 -15.38
CA GLY A 112 -0.96 -2.76 -16.02
C GLY A 112 -2.02 -1.87 -15.40
N ARG A 113 -3.25 -2.05 -15.84
CA ARG A 113 -4.40 -1.30 -15.33
C ARG A 113 -5.43 -2.26 -14.74
N LEU A 114 -6.00 -1.86 -13.62
CA LEU A 114 -7.12 -2.52 -12.97
C LEU A 114 -8.39 -1.72 -13.25
N SER A 115 -9.45 -2.39 -13.65
CA SER A 115 -10.78 -1.79 -13.79
C SER A 115 -11.44 -1.75 -12.42
N LEU A 116 -11.78 -0.57 -11.93
CA LEU A 116 -12.40 -0.40 -10.63
C LEU A 116 -13.94 -0.45 -10.77
N ARG A 117 -14.60 -1.00 -9.77
CA ARG A 117 -16.06 -0.98 -9.68
C ARG A 117 -16.51 0.13 -8.75
N ALA A 118 -17.56 0.85 -9.14
CA ALA A 118 -18.10 1.91 -8.32
C ALA A 118 -18.71 1.36 -7.04
N ILE A 119 -18.43 2.02 -5.92
CA ILE A 119 -19.12 1.78 -4.65
C ILE A 119 -20.49 2.46 -4.77
N TYR A 120 -21.54 1.73 -4.41
CA TYR A 120 -22.87 2.33 -4.37
C TYR A 120 -22.98 3.21 -3.11
N ALA A 121 -22.85 4.52 -3.29
CA ALA A 121 -23.14 5.52 -2.27
C ALA A 121 -24.18 6.46 -2.87
N PRO A 122 -25.42 6.46 -2.38
CA PRO A 122 -26.51 7.16 -3.05
C PRO A 122 -26.38 8.69 -3.10
N GLU A 123 -25.68 9.34 -2.15
CA GLU A 123 -25.91 10.76 -1.92
C GLU A 123 -24.71 11.64 -1.56
N GLU A 124 -23.45 11.16 -1.67
CA GLU A 124 -22.29 12.03 -1.43
C GLU A 124 -21.57 12.41 -2.74
N PRO A 125 -21.83 13.60 -3.31
CA PRO A 125 -21.20 14.04 -4.56
C PRO A 125 -19.71 14.38 -4.42
N THR A 126 -19.16 14.40 -3.21
CA THR A 126 -17.77 14.81 -2.93
C THR A 126 -16.79 13.68 -2.74
N LYS A 127 -17.24 12.42 -2.61
CA LYS A 127 -16.35 11.25 -2.49
C LYS A 127 -16.29 10.47 -3.80
N SER A 128 -15.10 10.11 -4.19
CA SER A 128 -14.89 9.22 -5.34
C SER A 128 -15.68 7.93 -5.16
N ARG A 129 -16.50 7.57 -6.16
CA ARG A 129 -17.23 6.30 -6.21
C ARG A 129 -16.31 5.09 -6.33
N TYR A 130 -15.04 5.34 -6.60
CA TYR A 130 -14.00 4.33 -6.84
C TYR A 130 -12.93 4.38 -5.75
N SER A 131 -13.33 4.45 -4.48
CA SER A 131 -12.39 4.42 -3.36
C SER A 131 -11.87 3.00 -3.16
N TYR A 132 -10.56 2.86 -3.22
CA TYR A 132 -9.84 1.60 -3.03
C TYR A 132 -8.69 1.81 -2.07
N GLU A 133 -8.35 0.75 -1.37
CA GLU A 133 -7.24 0.71 -0.41
C GLU A 133 -6.54 -0.64 -0.54
N SER A 134 -5.33 -0.75 -0.03
CA SER A 134 -4.56 -1.98 -0.10
C SER A 134 -4.15 -2.50 1.27
N ARG A 135 -3.96 -3.82 1.36
CA ARG A 135 -3.42 -4.52 2.53
C ARG A 135 -2.44 -5.60 2.08
N PRO A 136 -1.31 -5.76 2.77
CA PRO A 136 -0.44 -6.90 2.53
C PRO A 136 -1.05 -8.18 3.07
N PHE A 137 -0.66 -9.31 2.49
CA PHE A 137 -0.94 -10.63 3.04
C PHE A 137 0.11 -11.04 4.07
N GLU A 138 -0.31 -11.86 5.02
CA GLU A 138 0.60 -12.62 5.88
C GLU A 138 1.37 -13.61 5.00
N LEU A 139 2.70 -13.61 5.14
CA LEU A 139 3.57 -14.52 4.41
C LEU A 139 3.88 -15.72 5.31
N VAL A 140 3.37 -16.89 4.94
CA VAL A 140 3.50 -18.12 5.74
C VAL A 140 4.38 -19.13 4.99
N PRO A 141 5.69 -19.19 5.26
CA PRO A 141 6.57 -20.20 4.69
C PRO A 141 6.30 -21.61 5.30
N PRO A 142 6.71 -22.70 4.60
CA PRO A 142 7.46 -22.71 3.35
C PRO A 142 6.58 -22.45 2.13
N PHE A 143 7.15 -21.76 1.13
CA PHE A 143 6.46 -21.51 -0.14
C PHE A 143 6.69 -22.67 -1.10
N GLU A 144 5.63 -23.20 -1.64
CA GLU A 144 5.66 -24.33 -2.58
C GLU A 144 5.75 -23.84 -4.03
N ASN A 145 6.65 -24.45 -4.81
CA ASN A 145 6.76 -24.13 -6.24
C ASN A 145 5.45 -24.37 -6.97
N GLY A 146 5.12 -23.45 -7.86
CA GLY A 146 3.89 -23.49 -8.67
C GLY A 146 2.61 -23.08 -7.93
N LYS A 147 2.63 -22.98 -6.60
CA LYS A 147 1.47 -22.48 -5.86
C LYS A 147 1.40 -20.95 -5.88
N PHE A 148 0.18 -20.44 -5.88
CA PHE A 148 -0.07 -19.01 -5.80
C PHE A 148 0.23 -18.49 -4.38
N ILE A 149 1.10 -17.50 -4.29
CA ILE A 149 1.48 -16.79 -3.07
C ILE A 149 0.87 -15.39 -3.17
N PRO A 150 -0.23 -15.11 -2.45
CA PRO A 150 -0.82 -13.78 -2.41
C PRO A 150 0.10 -12.82 -1.64
N LEU A 151 0.32 -11.63 -2.18
CA LEU A 151 1.21 -10.63 -1.60
C LEU A 151 0.48 -9.36 -1.16
N VAL A 152 -0.41 -8.85 -2.02
CA VAL A 152 -1.17 -7.62 -1.74
C VAL A 152 -2.60 -7.76 -2.22
N LEU A 153 -3.55 -7.42 -1.35
CA LEU A 153 -4.94 -7.17 -1.70
C LEU A 153 -5.12 -5.69 -2.02
N TYR A 154 -5.83 -5.38 -3.12
CA TYR A 154 -6.27 -4.04 -3.49
C TYR A 154 -7.78 -4.08 -3.67
N GLY A 155 -8.53 -3.52 -2.71
CA GLY A 155 -9.96 -3.70 -2.60
C GLY A 155 -10.75 -2.41 -2.50
N SER A 156 -11.99 -2.47 -2.97
CA SER A 156 -12.94 -1.38 -2.85
C SER A 156 -13.37 -1.18 -1.40
N TYR A 157 -13.69 0.04 -1.05
CA TYR A 157 -14.47 0.29 0.15
C TYR A 157 -15.85 -0.40 0.01
N TRP A 158 -16.53 -0.61 1.12
CA TRP A 158 -17.95 -0.98 1.13
C TRP A 158 -18.76 0.12 1.79
N TYR A 159 -20.00 0.22 1.35
CA TYR A 159 -20.95 1.19 1.88
C TYR A 159 -21.87 0.52 2.88
N GLU A 160 -22.06 1.14 4.05
CA GLU A 160 -23.01 0.71 5.07
C GLU A 160 -24.26 1.61 5.03
N PRO A 161 -25.38 1.13 4.49
CA PRO A 161 -26.59 1.96 4.35
C PRO A 161 -27.14 2.46 5.69
N GLU A 162 -26.98 1.68 6.76
CA GLU A 162 -27.50 2.03 8.09
C GLU A 162 -26.78 3.23 8.70
N THR A 163 -25.53 3.41 8.40
CA THR A 163 -24.69 4.50 8.93
C THR A 163 -24.40 5.58 7.90
N GLY A 164 -24.69 5.34 6.62
CA GLY A 164 -24.36 6.25 5.53
C GLY A 164 -22.85 6.40 5.28
N VAL A 165 -22.03 5.45 5.74
CA VAL A 165 -20.56 5.58 5.71
C VAL A 165 -19.94 4.54 4.79
N SER A 166 -18.98 4.98 3.98
CA SER A 166 -18.09 4.07 3.24
C SER A 166 -16.87 3.73 4.10
N ARG A 167 -16.53 2.45 4.21
CA ARG A 167 -15.47 1.94 5.09
C ARG A 167 -14.47 1.08 4.36
N PHE A 168 -13.25 1.05 4.89
CA PHE A 168 -12.23 0.06 4.63
C PHE A 168 -11.46 -0.19 5.94
N CYS A 169 -12.13 -0.83 6.89
CA CYS A 169 -11.61 -1.06 8.24
C CYS A 169 -11.60 -2.57 8.57
N GLY A 170 -10.70 -2.96 9.45
CA GLY A 170 -10.49 -4.36 9.84
C GLY A 170 -9.00 -4.66 9.94
N GLU A 171 -8.63 -5.88 9.65
CA GLU A 171 -7.25 -6.35 9.75
C GLU A 171 -6.32 -5.57 8.82
N SER A 172 -5.16 -5.20 9.34
CA SER A 172 -4.10 -4.51 8.59
C SER A 172 -3.26 -5.48 7.73
N ILE A 173 -3.29 -6.77 8.06
CA ILE A 173 -2.62 -7.86 7.35
C ILE A 173 -3.67 -8.93 7.06
N ILE A 174 -3.75 -9.38 5.82
CA ILE A 174 -4.77 -10.32 5.34
C ILE A 174 -4.24 -11.75 5.43
N LYS A 175 -5.06 -12.68 5.87
CA LYS A 175 -4.72 -14.12 5.84
C LYS A 175 -4.68 -14.64 4.41
N PRO A 176 -3.70 -15.48 4.05
CA PRO A 176 -3.51 -15.93 2.66
C PRO A 176 -4.66 -16.79 2.11
N ASP A 177 -5.48 -17.37 2.98
CA ASP A 177 -6.69 -18.14 2.64
C ASP A 177 -7.94 -17.28 2.45
N LEU A 178 -7.80 -15.94 2.52
CA LEU A 178 -8.88 -14.96 2.43
C LEU A 178 -9.92 -15.05 3.56
N SER A 179 -9.62 -15.72 4.67
CA SER A 179 -10.53 -15.89 5.81
C SER A 179 -10.64 -14.66 6.71
N SER A 180 -9.86 -13.61 6.48
CA SER A 180 -9.94 -12.35 7.22
C SER A 180 -11.32 -11.71 7.13
N ASP A 181 -11.80 -11.15 8.24
CA ASP A 181 -13.17 -10.62 8.31
C ASP A 181 -13.40 -9.42 7.39
N ILE A 182 -12.37 -8.59 7.19
CA ILE A 182 -12.47 -7.47 6.24
C ILE A 182 -12.81 -7.96 4.82
N VAL A 183 -12.26 -9.09 4.38
CA VAL A 183 -12.47 -9.64 3.02
C VAL A 183 -13.92 -9.97 2.75
N LYS A 184 -14.67 -10.42 3.78
CA LYS A 184 -16.11 -10.76 3.67
C LYS A 184 -16.98 -9.53 3.31
N ASN A 185 -16.50 -8.34 3.65
CA ASN A 185 -17.23 -7.08 3.44
C ASN A 185 -16.87 -6.40 2.12
N ILE A 186 -15.68 -6.64 1.58
CA ILE A 186 -15.23 -6.01 0.34
C ILE A 186 -15.99 -6.59 -0.86
N PRO A 187 -16.76 -5.77 -1.61
CA PRO A 187 -17.55 -6.26 -2.73
C PRO A 187 -16.72 -6.56 -3.98
N HIS A 188 -15.57 -5.92 -4.14
CA HIS A 188 -14.67 -6.10 -5.28
C HIS A 188 -13.22 -5.88 -4.86
N PHE A 189 -12.34 -6.82 -5.17
CA PHE A 189 -10.91 -6.67 -4.90
C PHE A 189 -10.05 -7.46 -5.89
N TYR A 190 -8.80 -7.05 -5.96
CA TYR A 190 -7.73 -7.75 -6.64
C TYR A 190 -6.76 -8.33 -5.64
N VAL A 191 -6.22 -9.50 -5.95
CA VAL A 191 -5.09 -10.10 -5.23
C VAL A 191 -3.92 -10.17 -6.19
N LEU A 192 -2.86 -9.45 -5.87
CA LEU A 192 -1.60 -9.46 -6.59
C LEU A 192 -0.63 -10.39 -5.86
N GLY A 193 -0.01 -11.28 -6.59
CA GLY A 193 0.93 -12.24 -6.04
C GLY A 193 1.78 -12.91 -7.11
N ILE A 194 2.42 -14.00 -6.76
CA ILE A 194 3.36 -14.71 -7.60
C ILE A 194 3.21 -16.22 -7.47
N LYS A 195 3.74 -16.95 -8.46
CA LYS A 195 4.09 -18.39 -8.35
C LYS A 195 5.59 -18.53 -8.56
N ILE A 196 6.28 -19.19 -7.65
CA ILE A 196 7.71 -19.51 -7.79
C ILE A 196 7.85 -20.73 -8.71
N LYS A 197 8.83 -20.70 -9.63
CA LYS A 197 9.13 -21.79 -10.58
C LYS A 197 10.52 -22.36 -10.32
#